data_3fa643f5daf1e72099351ff87ba1a780
#
_entry.id   3fa643f5daf1e72099351ff87ba1a780
#
_cell.length_a   1.000
_cell.length_b   1.000
_cell.length_c   1.000
_cell.angle_alpha   90.00
_cell.angle_beta   90.00
_cell.angle_gamma   90.00
#
_symmetry.space_group_name_H-M   'P 1'
#
loop_
_entity.id
_entity.type
_entity.pdbx_description
1 polymer ?
#
loop_
_entity_poly.entity_id
_entity_poly.type
_entity_poly.pdbx_seq_one_letter_code
_entity_poly.pdbx_strand_id
1 'polypeptide(L)' 'MKSKRSYISLHMLFLLTEKKHMTMEEVLDDLEISRSSFFRALSDFRCYLQEHRPYLELLQDEEQGRYYLSRIQASD' A
#
# COMPACT_ATOMS: atom_id res chain seq x y z
N MET A 1 1.43 -13.25 17.24
CA MET A 1 0.08 -12.66 17.23
C MET A 1 -0.20 -12.08 15.86
N LYS A 2 -1.33 -12.45 15.27
CA LYS A 2 -1.66 -11.96 13.93
C LYS A 2 -2.14 -10.52 14.00
N SER A 3 -1.63 -9.69 13.12
CA SER A 3 -2.06 -8.30 13.02
C SER A 3 -3.49 -8.21 12.51
N LYS A 4 -4.24 -7.26 13.02
CA LYS A 4 -5.58 -7.00 12.55
C LYS A 4 -5.53 -6.47 11.12
N ARG A 5 -6.55 -6.76 10.34
CA ARG A 5 -6.63 -6.33 8.95
C ARG A 5 -6.48 -4.82 8.80
N SER A 6 -7.06 -4.05 9.70
CA SER A 6 -6.95 -2.59 9.67
C SER A 6 -5.52 -2.13 9.91
N TYR A 7 -4.75 -2.87 10.70
CA TYR A 7 -3.36 -2.53 10.97
C TYR A 7 -2.50 -2.65 9.71
N ILE A 8 -2.85 -3.59 8.82
CA ILE A 8 -2.09 -3.79 7.60
C ILE A 8 -2.13 -2.52 6.75
N SER A 9 -3.33 -1.98 6.53
CA SER A 9 -3.48 -0.76 5.74
C SER A 9 -2.80 0.44 6.39
N LEU A 10 -2.89 0.55 7.71
CA LEU A 10 -2.22 1.62 8.44
C LEU A 10 -0.70 1.51 8.33
N HIS A 11 -0.17 0.29 8.41
CA HIS A 11 1.26 0.06 8.29
C HIS A 11 1.74 0.41 6.87
N MET A 12 0.98 0.04 5.86
CA MET A 12 1.27 0.39 4.48
C MET A 12 1.34 1.91 4.32
N LEU A 13 0.34 2.62 4.84
CA LEU A 13 0.31 4.07 4.76
C LEU A 13 1.51 4.69 5.47
N PHE A 14 1.86 4.15 6.63
CA PHE A 14 3.02 4.61 7.38
C PHE A 14 4.31 4.47 6.56
N LEU A 15 4.53 3.31 5.96
CA LEU A 15 5.72 3.08 5.14
C LEU A 15 5.76 4.00 3.92
N LEU A 16 4.61 4.17 3.26
CA LEU A 16 4.52 5.04 2.08
C LEU A 16 4.79 6.50 2.45
N THR A 17 4.38 6.92 3.64
CA THR A 17 4.58 8.29 4.10
C THR A 17 6.02 8.52 4.56
N GLU A 18 6.55 7.60 5.35
CA GLU A 18 7.87 7.77 5.96
C GLU A 18 9.00 7.44 4.99
N LYS A 19 8.90 6.32 4.29
CA LYS A 19 9.96 5.84 3.40
C LYS A 19 9.71 6.17 1.94
N LYS A 20 8.51 6.60 1.61
CA LYS A 20 8.05 6.92 0.26
C LYS A 20 7.83 5.69 -0.62
N HIS A 21 8.10 4.51 -0.12
CA HIS A 21 7.86 3.24 -0.83
C HIS A 21 7.71 2.12 0.18
N MET A 22 7.16 0.99 -0.28
CA MET A 22 7.07 -0.22 0.52
C MET A 22 7.24 -1.43 -0.39
N THR A 23 7.72 -2.54 0.18
CA THR A 23 7.74 -3.82 -0.54
C THR A 23 6.81 -4.79 0.16
N MET A 24 6.34 -5.79 -0.59
CA MET A 24 5.50 -6.83 0.01
C MET A 24 6.25 -7.55 1.12
N GLU A 25 7.52 -7.89 0.87
CA GLU A 25 8.33 -8.64 1.84
C GLU A 25 8.43 -7.92 3.17
N GLU A 26 8.68 -6.62 3.17
CA GLU A 26 8.81 -5.91 4.44
C GLU A 26 7.50 -5.85 5.22
N VAL A 27 6.37 -5.75 4.51
CA VAL A 27 5.07 -5.76 5.19
C VAL A 27 4.78 -7.14 5.76
N LEU A 28 5.07 -8.21 5.00
CA LEU A 28 4.86 -9.58 5.48
C LEU A 28 5.71 -9.84 6.72
N ASP A 29 6.97 -9.42 6.69
CA ASP A 29 7.89 -9.63 7.81
C ASP A 29 7.51 -8.82 9.03
N ASP A 30 7.19 -7.53 8.82
CA ASP A 30 6.88 -6.64 9.93
C ASP A 30 5.62 -7.05 10.68
N LEU A 31 4.62 -7.54 9.95
CA LEU A 31 3.31 -7.84 10.53
C LEU A 31 3.01 -9.33 10.65
N GLU A 32 3.91 -10.17 10.16
CA GLU A 32 3.76 -11.63 10.19
C GLU A 32 2.44 -12.07 9.57
N ILE A 33 2.17 -11.57 8.38
CA ILE A 33 0.93 -11.87 7.64
C ILE A 33 1.23 -12.66 6.37
N SER A 34 0.18 -13.25 5.80
CA SER A 34 0.29 -13.99 4.55
C SER A 34 0.21 -13.05 3.35
N ARG A 35 0.62 -13.58 2.19
CA ARG A 35 0.48 -12.84 0.93
C ARG A 35 -0.98 -12.51 0.63
N SER A 36 -1.88 -13.44 0.92
CA SER A 36 -3.32 -13.21 0.72
C SER A 36 -3.80 -12.01 1.50
N SER A 37 -3.38 -11.90 2.75
CA SER A 37 -3.74 -10.76 3.60
C SER A 37 -3.17 -9.47 3.05
N PHE A 38 -1.92 -9.51 2.56
CA PHE A 38 -1.29 -8.34 1.96
C PHE A 38 -2.07 -7.86 0.73
N PHE A 39 -2.38 -8.77 -0.20
CA PHE A 39 -3.07 -8.37 -1.44
C PHE A 39 -4.49 -7.90 -1.18
N ARG A 40 -5.15 -8.47 -0.18
CA ARG A 40 -6.48 -8.02 0.21
C ARG A 40 -6.42 -6.59 0.76
N ALA A 41 -5.45 -6.32 1.63
CA ALA A 41 -5.26 -4.98 2.18
C ALA A 41 -4.86 -3.98 1.09
N LEU A 42 -4.04 -4.42 0.13
CA LEU A 42 -3.64 -3.59 -1.00
C LEU A 42 -4.86 -3.18 -1.83
N SER A 43 -5.75 -4.14 -2.08
CA SER A 43 -6.99 -3.88 -2.82
C SER A 43 -7.88 -2.88 -2.06
N ASP A 44 -8.01 -3.06 -0.76
CA ASP A 44 -8.78 -2.15 0.09
C ASP A 44 -8.18 -0.75 0.05
N PHE A 45 -6.85 -0.66 0.08
CA PHE A 45 -6.14 0.61 0.03
C PHE A 45 -6.43 1.33 -1.29
N ARG A 46 -6.38 0.60 -2.40
CA ARG A 46 -6.67 1.17 -3.72
C ARG A 46 -8.11 1.65 -3.83
N CYS A 47 -9.05 0.88 -3.28
CA CYS A 47 -10.46 1.30 -3.26
C CYS A 47 -10.64 2.58 -2.45
N TYR A 48 -9.98 2.66 -1.31
CA TYR A 48 -10.03 3.86 -0.49
C TYR A 48 -9.53 5.08 -1.26
N LEU A 49 -8.41 4.92 -1.98
CA LEU A 49 -7.86 6.03 -2.75
C LEU A 49 -8.84 6.49 -3.83
N GLN A 50 -9.47 5.55 -4.54
CA GLN A 50 -10.43 5.89 -5.58
C GLN A 50 -11.61 6.67 -5.03
N GLU A 51 -12.09 6.30 -3.85
CA GLU A 51 -13.29 6.91 -3.26
C GLU A 51 -12.99 8.24 -2.57
N HIS A 52 -11.83 8.34 -1.89
CA HIS A 52 -11.55 9.47 -1.02
C HIS A 52 -10.38 10.32 -1.44
N ARG A 53 -9.48 9.78 -2.24
CA ARG A 53 -8.29 10.51 -2.70
C ARG A 53 -8.04 10.18 -4.18
N PRO A 54 -8.99 10.52 -5.07
CA PRO A 54 -8.88 10.12 -6.48
C PRO A 54 -7.70 10.75 -7.22
N TYR A 55 -7.06 11.73 -6.61
CA TYR A 55 -5.85 12.35 -7.18
C TYR A 55 -4.57 11.57 -6.84
N LEU A 56 -4.69 10.48 -6.09
CA LEU A 56 -3.55 9.62 -5.76
C LEU A 56 -3.78 8.23 -6.33
N GLU A 57 -2.69 7.59 -6.73
CA GLU A 57 -2.75 6.19 -7.13
C GLU A 57 -1.56 5.44 -6.56
N LEU A 58 -1.76 4.16 -6.31
CA LEU A 58 -0.72 3.28 -5.80
C LEU A 58 -0.15 2.48 -6.95
N LEU A 59 1.11 2.76 -7.26
CA LEU A 59 1.80 2.13 -8.38
C LEU A 59 2.86 1.15 -7.89
N GLN A 60 3.25 0.24 -8.76
CA GLN A 60 4.30 -0.71 -8.47
C GLN A 60 5.44 -0.55 -9.48
N ASP A 61 6.65 -0.41 -8.96
CA ASP A 61 7.87 -0.47 -9.75
C ASP A 61 8.25 -1.95 -9.86
N GLU A 62 8.01 -2.54 -11.03
CA GLU A 62 8.22 -3.97 -11.22
C GLU A 62 9.69 -4.37 -11.14
N GLU A 63 10.59 -3.48 -11.50
CA GLU A 63 12.02 -3.80 -11.46
C GLU A 63 12.54 -3.99 -10.03
N GLN A 64 12.02 -3.19 -9.09
CA GLN A 64 12.46 -3.24 -7.70
C GLN A 64 11.41 -3.82 -6.76
N GLY A 65 10.24 -4.13 -7.28
CA GLY A 65 9.15 -4.68 -6.48
C GLY A 65 8.62 -3.73 -5.42
N ARG A 66 8.78 -2.44 -5.63
CA ARG A 66 8.35 -1.42 -4.67
C ARG A 66 7.01 -0.82 -5.06
N TYR A 67 6.18 -0.60 -4.05
CA TYR A 67 4.94 0.16 -4.22
C TYR A 67 5.16 1.58 -3.75
N TYR A 68 4.54 2.53 -4.41
CA TYR A 68 4.66 3.95 -4.05
C TYR A 68 3.39 4.71 -4.46
N LEU A 69 3.15 5.82 -3.78
CA LEU A 69 2.03 6.69 -4.12
C LEU A 69 2.47 7.72 -5.15
N SER A 70 1.62 7.92 -6.15
CA SER A 70 1.87 8.91 -7.18
C SER A 70 0.65 9.83 -7.29
N ARG A 71 0.90 11.10 -7.53
CA ARG A 71 -0.18 12.06 -7.74
C ARG A 71 -0.55 12.05 -9.21
N ILE A 72 -1.84 11.83 -9.46
CA ILE A 72 -2.37 11.88 -10.82
C ILE A 72 -2.46 13.35 -11.21
N GLN A 73 -1.75 13.74 -12.27
CA GLN A 73 -1.83 15.10 -12.76
C GLN A 73 -3.03 15.20 -13.68
N ALA A 74 -3.93 16.11 -13.35
CA ALA A 74 -5.05 16.40 -14.24
C ALA A 74 -4.49 17.10 -15.46
N SER A 75 -4.65 16.48 -16.61
CA SER A 75 -4.29 17.13 -17.85
C SER A 75 -5.49 17.96 -18.28
N ASP A 76 -5.27 19.21 -18.42
CA ASP A 76 -6.30 20.11 -18.94
C ASP A 76 -6.37 20.02 -20.47
#